data_a2169d23f5a3c770218d6fc766eb895a
#
_entry.id   a2169d23f5a3c770218d6fc766eb895a
#
_cell.length_a   1.000
_cell.length_b   1.000
_cell.length_c   1.000
_cell.angle_alpha   90.00
_cell.angle_beta   90.00
_cell.angle_gamma   90.00
#
_symmetry.space_group_name_H-M   'P 1'
#
loop_
_entity.id
_entity.type
_entity.pdbx_description
1 polymer ?
#
loop_
_entity_poly.entity_id
_entity_poly.type
_entity_poly.pdbx_seq_one_letter_code
_entity_poly.pdbx_strand_id
1 'polypeptide(L)'
;MSNPEKAKNFDLMAFIGRNSKEIRWPEIKASAQELKKKYSKVGAIGYCYGGWACLKLAAEPSLIDAVSTAHPSLLDKAEIDAVKQPVQILAPENDFAYTEELKKYTLDTLPKTGVSWEYIYFPGLQHGFAARGDPNDPKQKEGLERAKRAGVNFLAGYLH
;
A
#
# COMPACT_ATOMS: atom_id res chain seq x y z
N MET A 1 -0.55 -15.18 -17.88
CA MET A 1 0.01 -16.50 -17.54
C MET A 1 1.49 -16.34 -17.25
N SER A 2 1.94 -16.59 -16.03
CA SER A 2 3.36 -16.54 -15.65
C SER A 2 4.07 -17.77 -16.21
N ASN A 3 5.13 -17.58 -16.98
CA ASN A 3 5.98 -18.67 -17.46
C ASN A 3 6.77 -19.25 -16.29
N PRO A 4 6.54 -20.52 -15.87
CA PRO A 4 7.17 -21.11 -14.69
C PRO A 4 8.70 -21.21 -14.79
N GLU A 5 9.27 -21.31 -16.00
CA GLU A 5 10.73 -21.34 -16.18
C GLU A 5 11.39 -19.99 -15.94
N LYS A 6 10.71 -18.89 -16.29
CA LYS A 6 11.19 -17.54 -15.97
C LYS A 6 11.17 -17.24 -14.48
N ALA A 7 10.24 -17.86 -13.73
CA ALA A 7 10.17 -17.68 -12.28
C ALA A 7 11.32 -18.39 -11.52
N LYS A 8 11.82 -19.53 -12.05
CA LYS A 8 12.93 -20.28 -11.42
C LYS A 8 14.28 -19.54 -11.44
N ASN A 9 14.48 -18.68 -12.43
CA ASN A 9 15.74 -17.95 -12.62
C ASN A 9 15.63 -16.46 -12.27
N PHE A 10 14.54 -16.06 -11.61
CA PHE A 10 14.32 -14.66 -11.23
C PHE A 10 15.09 -14.33 -9.96
N ASP A 11 16.13 -13.50 -10.09
CA ASP A 11 16.89 -12.96 -8.96
C ASP A 11 16.11 -11.78 -8.35
N LEU A 12 15.36 -12.08 -7.30
CA LEU A 12 14.55 -11.09 -6.58
C LEU A 12 15.43 -10.00 -5.94
N MET A 13 16.60 -10.35 -5.40
CA MET A 13 17.46 -9.37 -4.74
C MET A 13 18.08 -8.40 -5.75
N ALA A 14 18.54 -8.91 -6.89
CA ALA A 14 19.03 -8.07 -7.98
C ALA A 14 17.91 -7.19 -8.55
N PHE A 15 16.67 -7.70 -8.63
CA PHE A 15 15.53 -6.91 -9.06
C PHE A 15 15.22 -5.78 -8.07
N ILE A 16 15.17 -6.06 -6.77
CA ILE A 16 14.95 -5.06 -5.71
C ILE A 16 16.06 -4.01 -5.75
N GLY A 17 17.33 -4.42 -5.91
CA GLY A 17 18.45 -3.48 -6.02
C GLY A 17 18.33 -2.51 -7.19
N ARG A 18 17.90 -3.00 -8.37
CA ARG A 18 17.64 -2.14 -9.54
C ARG A 18 16.36 -1.30 -9.43
N ASN A 19 15.50 -1.62 -8.49
CA ASN A 19 14.21 -0.95 -8.26
C ASN A 19 14.07 -0.48 -6.81
N SER A 20 15.19 -0.03 -6.21
CA SER A 20 15.16 0.46 -4.84
C SER A 20 14.23 1.68 -4.67
N LYS A 21 13.88 1.98 -3.43
CA LYS A 21 13.05 3.15 -3.08
C LYS A 21 13.62 4.44 -3.68
N GLU A 22 14.94 4.62 -3.59
CA GLU A 22 15.66 5.82 -4.05
C GLU A 22 15.61 5.95 -5.58
N ILE A 23 15.74 4.82 -6.29
CA ILE A 23 15.69 4.80 -7.76
C ILE A 23 14.26 5.09 -8.26
N ARG A 24 13.24 4.52 -7.62
CA ARG A 24 11.85 4.60 -8.09
C ARG A 24 11.06 5.79 -7.56
N TRP A 25 11.46 6.36 -6.43
CA TRP A 25 10.74 7.50 -5.87
C TRP A 25 10.62 8.70 -6.82
N PRO A 26 11.66 9.15 -7.54
CA PRO A 26 11.53 10.25 -8.48
C PRO A 26 10.46 10.05 -9.57
N GLU A 27 10.34 8.83 -10.09
CA GLU A 27 9.34 8.47 -11.11
C GLU A 27 7.91 8.51 -10.53
N ILE A 28 7.73 7.95 -9.33
CA ILE A 28 6.45 7.96 -8.62
C ILE A 28 6.02 9.40 -8.31
N LYS A 29 6.94 10.20 -7.80
CA LYS A 29 6.71 11.62 -7.50
C LYS A 29 6.34 12.42 -8.75
N ALA A 30 7.08 12.25 -9.84
CA ALA A 30 6.78 12.90 -11.11
C ALA A 30 5.39 12.52 -11.66
N SER A 31 5.01 11.25 -11.55
CA SER A 31 3.69 10.79 -11.97
C SER A 31 2.56 11.45 -11.15
N ALA A 32 2.73 11.55 -9.83
CA ALA A 32 1.77 12.25 -8.97
C ALA A 32 1.68 13.75 -9.29
N GLN A 33 2.81 14.40 -9.56
CA GLN A 33 2.86 15.80 -9.99
C GLN A 33 2.09 16.03 -11.30
N GLU A 34 2.27 15.16 -12.28
CA GLU A 34 1.55 15.27 -13.57
C GLU A 34 0.03 15.05 -13.38
N LEU A 35 -0.37 14.14 -12.50
CA LEU A 35 -1.79 13.96 -12.17
C LEU A 35 -2.37 15.20 -11.48
N LYS A 36 -1.66 15.80 -10.53
CA LYS A 36 -2.09 17.02 -9.83
C LYS A 36 -2.22 18.25 -10.75
N LYS A 37 -1.49 18.31 -11.86
CA LYS A 37 -1.69 19.36 -12.89
C LYS A 37 -3.01 19.20 -13.65
N LYS A 38 -3.53 17.98 -13.75
CA LYS A 38 -4.72 17.64 -14.53
C LYS A 38 -6.00 17.51 -13.69
N TYR A 39 -5.87 17.14 -12.43
CA TYR A 39 -6.99 16.82 -11.56
C TYR A 39 -6.89 17.57 -10.24
N SER A 40 -8.02 18.08 -9.76
CA SER A 40 -8.12 18.76 -8.46
C SER A 40 -7.88 17.82 -7.30
N LYS A 41 -8.30 16.55 -7.43
CA LYS A 41 -8.15 15.50 -6.45
C LYS A 41 -7.40 14.30 -7.04
N VAL A 42 -6.44 13.77 -6.30
CA VAL A 42 -5.63 12.61 -6.70
C VAL A 42 -5.50 11.66 -5.51
N GLY A 43 -5.88 10.41 -5.71
CA GLY A 43 -5.68 9.34 -4.74
C GLY A 43 -4.70 8.30 -5.25
N ALA A 44 -4.13 7.52 -4.33
CA ALA A 44 -3.31 6.37 -4.69
C ALA A 44 -3.76 5.11 -3.95
N ILE A 45 -3.71 3.98 -4.66
CA ILE A 45 -3.86 2.66 -4.07
C ILE A 45 -2.60 1.84 -4.37
N GLY A 46 -2.08 1.16 -3.37
CA GLY A 46 -0.83 0.41 -3.50
C GLY A 46 -0.84 -0.92 -2.77
N TYR A 47 -0.15 -1.89 -3.38
CA TYR A 47 -0.01 -3.26 -2.88
C TYR A 47 1.48 -3.60 -2.75
N CYS A 48 1.88 -4.34 -1.70
CA CYS A 48 3.27 -4.72 -1.49
C CYS A 48 4.20 -3.48 -1.56
N TYR A 49 5.13 -3.48 -2.51
CA TYR A 49 6.01 -2.34 -2.80
C TYR A 49 5.25 -1.03 -3.05
N GLY A 50 4.12 -1.09 -3.77
CA GLY A 50 3.25 0.06 -3.98
C GLY A 50 2.63 0.59 -2.69
N GLY A 51 2.52 -0.22 -1.65
CA GLY A 51 2.10 0.21 -0.32
C GLY A 51 3.09 1.16 0.33
N TRP A 52 4.39 0.88 0.24
CA TRP A 52 5.42 1.82 0.62
C TRP A 52 5.28 3.15 -0.14
N ALA A 53 5.11 3.08 -1.48
CA ALA A 53 4.97 4.27 -2.31
C ALA A 53 3.77 5.14 -1.89
N CYS A 54 2.65 4.51 -1.51
CA CYS A 54 1.46 5.21 -1.00
C CYS A 54 1.77 5.98 0.29
N LEU A 55 2.42 5.36 1.29
CA LEU A 55 2.78 6.06 2.52
C LEU A 55 3.78 7.19 2.26
N LYS A 56 4.73 6.97 1.35
CA LYS A 56 5.68 8.01 0.94
C LYS A 56 4.97 9.19 0.26
N LEU A 57 3.97 8.94 -0.58
CA LEU A 57 3.12 9.98 -1.16
C LEU A 57 2.28 10.68 -0.09
N ALA A 58 1.75 9.96 0.91
CA ALA A 58 0.96 10.54 1.99
C ALA A 58 1.72 11.55 2.84
N ALA A 59 3.05 11.57 2.78
CA ALA A 59 3.89 12.60 3.40
C ALA A 59 3.94 13.91 2.59
N GLU A 60 3.41 13.94 1.37
CA GLU A 60 3.50 15.06 0.40
C GLU A 60 2.09 15.62 0.08
N PRO A 61 1.50 16.49 0.92
CA PRO A 61 0.12 16.98 0.75
C PRO A 61 -0.15 17.69 -0.58
N SER A 62 0.90 18.21 -1.24
CA SER A 62 0.79 18.84 -2.56
C SER A 62 0.62 17.85 -3.70
N LEU A 63 0.85 16.55 -3.47
CA LEU A 63 0.87 15.52 -4.51
C LEU A 63 -0.33 14.58 -4.46
N ILE A 64 -0.91 14.38 -3.26
CA ILE A 64 -1.95 13.37 -3.04
C ILE A 64 -3.00 13.88 -2.05
N ASP A 65 -4.23 13.46 -2.18
CA ASP A 65 -5.33 13.81 -1.26
C ASP A 65 -5.71 12.66 -0.31
N ALA A 66 -5.52 11.41 -0.71
CA ALA A 66 -5.71 10.22 0.12
C ALA A 66 -4.97 9.02 -0.45
N VAL A 67 -4.62 8.07 0.41
CA VAL A 67 -3.99 6.81 -0.02
C VAL A 67 -4.63 5.60 0.65
N SER A 68 -4.75 4.50 -0.11
CA SER A 68 -5.12 3.19 0.42
C SER A 68 -4.00 2.20 0.13
N THR A 69 -3.59 1.41 1.12
CA THR A 69 -2.53 0.42 0.95
C THR A 69 -2.93 -0.93 1.53
N ALA A 70 -2.56 -2.01 0.85
CA ALA A 70 -2.72 -3.36 1.34
C ALA A 70 -1.36 -4.06 1.46
N HIS A 71 -1.16 -4.76 2.59
CA HIS A 71 0.06 -5.54 2.87
C HIS A 71 1.35 -4.85 2.38
N PRO A 72 1.67 -3.63 2.89
CA PRO A 72 2.83 -2.89 2.41
C PRO A 72 4.14 -3.65 2.66
N SER A 73 5.09 -3.52 1.72
CA SER A 73 6.44 -4.07 1.85
C SER A 73 7.46 -2.94 1.92
N LEU A 74 8.64 -3.23 2.47
CA LEU A 74 9.77 -2.29 2.58
C LEU A 74 9.43 -0.98 3.32
N LEU A 75 8.43 -1.03 4.19
CA LEU A 75 8.00 0.11 4.97
C LEU A 75 8.91 0.30 6.19
N ASP A 76 9.35 1.52 6.42
CA ASP A 76 10.08 1.92 7.62
C ASP A 76 9.20 2.78 8.55
N LYS A 77 9.55 2.83 9.83
CA LYS A 77 8.83 3.64 10.83
C LYS A 77 8.77 5.11 10.44
N ALA A 78 9.85 5.66 9.89
CA ALA A 78 9.92 7.04 9.46
C ALA A 78 8.87 7.43 8.38
N GLU A 79 8.46 6.48 7.55
CA GLU A 79 7.41 6.70 6.54
C GLU A 79 6.01 6.73 7.18
N ILE A 80 5.82 5.99 8.28
CA ILE A 80 4.59 6.03 9.07
C ILE A 80 4.50 7.37 9.84
N ASP A 81 5.61 7.81 10.45
CA ASP A 81 5.70 9.09 11.17
C ASP A 81 5.43 10.31 10.27
N ALA A 82 5.81 10.20 8.99
CA ALA A 82 5.71 11.28 8.03
C ALA A 82 4.32 11.46 7.40
N VAL A 83 3.35 10.59 7.70
CA VAL A 83 2.00 10.65 7.11
C VAL A 83 1.31 11.96 7.46
N LYS A 84 0.81 12.66 6.44
CA LYS A 84 0.12 13.97 6.55
C LYS A 84 -1.21 14.00 5.78
N GLN A 85 -1.57 12.92 5.09
CA GLN A 85 -2.80 12.81 4.33
C GLN A 85 -3.59 11.58 4.76
N PRO A 86 -4.92 11.57 4.55
CA PRO A 86 -5.78 10.44 4.85
C PRO A 86 -5.21 9.12 4.34
N VAL A 87 -5.13 8.12 5.22
CA VAL A 87 -4.51 6.83 4.94
C VAL A 87 -5.38 5.66 5.36
N GLN A 88 -5.54 4.69 4.48
CA GLN A 88 -6.15 3.40 4.81
C GLN A 88 -5.11 2.30 4.71
N ILE A 89 -5.07 1.42 5.72
CA ILE A 89 -4.20 0.25 5.74
C ILE A 89 -5.04 -1.02 5.84
N LEU A 90 -4.88 -1.90 4.86
CA LEU A 90 -5.51 -3.22 4.79
C LEU A 90 -4.46 -4.26 5.18
N ALA A 91 -4.55 -4.75 6.42
CA ALA A 91 -3.52 -5.58 7.03
C ALA A 91 -3.95 -7.04 7.14
N PRO A 92 -3.25 -8.00 6.51
CA PRO A 92 -3.50 -9.41 6.76
C PRO A 92 -2.95 -9.84 8.12
N GLU A 93 -3.48 -10.93 8.66
CA GLU A 93 -2.98 -11.51 9.91
C GLU A 93 -1.50 -11.89 9.80
N ASN A 94 -1.16 -12.68 8.78
CA ASN A 94 0.19 -13.21 8.61
C ASN A 94 0.93 -12.44 7.51
N ASP A 95 1.88 -11.60 7.90
CA ASP A 95 2.66 -10.81 6.94
C ASP A 95 4.14 -10.75 7.33
N PHE A 96 4.98 -11.29 6.47
CA PHE A 96 6.44 -11.30 6.67
C PHE A 96 7.09 -9.93 6.39
N ALA A 97 6.42 -9.06 5.63
CA ALA A 97 6.93 -7.75 5.25
C ALA A 97 6.33 -6.63 6.11
N TYR A 98 5.03 -6.68 6.36
CA TYR A 98 4.34 -5.81 7.31
C TYR A 98 4.23 -6.54 8.64
N THR A 99 5.34 -6.60 9.35
CA THR A 99 5.52 -7.39 10.58
C THR A 99 4.62 -6.94 11.72
N GLU A 100 4.43 -7.79 12.74
CA GLU A 100 3.67 -7.43 13.95
C GLU A 100 4.24 -6.17 14.64
N GLU A 101 5.57 -5.99 14.61
CA GLU A 101 6.19 -4.77 15.12
C GLU A 101 5.75 -3.53 14.35
N LEU A 102 5.75 -3.59 13.00
CA LEU A 102 5.29 -2.47 12.16
C LEU A 102 3.79 -2.24 12.29
N LYS A 103 2.97 -3.29 12.40
CA LYS A 103 1.54 -3.17 12.64
C LYS A 103 1.26 -2.45 13.96
N LYS A 104 1.91 -2.89 15.03
CA LYS A 104 1.81 -2.23 16.34
C LYS A 104 2.26 -0.78 16.26
N TYR A 105 3.42 -0.53 15.66
CA TYR A 105 3.95 0.82 15.50
C TYR A 105 2.98 1.73 14.75
N THR A 106 2.37 1.23 13.68
CA THR A 106 1.37 1.96 12.89
C THR A 106 0.15 2.35 13.73
N LEU A 107 -0.39 1.39 14.51
CA LEU A 107 -1.55 1.62 15.39
C LEU A 107 -1.24 2.58 16.55
N ASP A 108 -0.01 2.59 17.03
CA ASP A 108 0.44 3.50 18.08
C ASP A 108 0.73 4.92 17.54
N THR A 109 1.07 5.06 16.27
CA THR A 109 1.56 6.31 15.66
C THR A 109 0.48 7.08 14.92
N LEU A 110 -0.29 6.44 14.05
CA LEU A 110 -1.30 7.13 13.22
C LEU A 110 -2.31 7.96 14.04
N PRO A 111 -2.81 7.51 15.20
CA PRO A 111 -3.70 8.32 16.04
C PRO A 111 -3.10 9.66 16.49
N LYS A 112 -1.77 9.77 16.52
CA LYS A 112 -1.05 10.96 16.97
C LYS A 112 -0.75 11.96 15.86
N THR A 113 -0.91 11.55 14.60
CA THR A 113 -0.63 12.41 13.45
C THR A 113 -1.71 13.46 13.20
N GLY A 114 -2.91 13.27 13.73
CA GLY A 114 -4.06 14.16 13.51
C GLY A 114 -4.72 13.97 12.13
N VAL A 115 -4.25 13.06 11.29
CA VAL A 115 -4.88 12.75 10.00
C VAL A 115 -6.01 11.74 10.15
N SER A 116 -6.94 11.71 9.21
CA SER A 116 -7.91 10.62 9.12
C SER A 116 -7.24 9.33 8.71
N TRP A 117 -7.52 8.25 9.42
CA TRP A 117 -6.94 6.95 9.11
C TRP A 117 -7.92 5.82 9.35
N GLU A 118 -7.75 4.74 8.57
CA GLU A 118 -8.46 3.47 8.74
C GLU A 118 -7.47 2.32 8.79
N TYR A 119 -7.72 1.36 9.65
CA TYR A 119 -6.98 0.11 9.71
C TYR A 119 -7.96 -1.05 9.66
N ILE A 120 -7.93 -1.84 8.59
CA ILE A 120 -8.82 -2.98 8.41
C ILE A 120 -8.00 -4.26 8.51
N TYR A 121 -8.30 -5.05 9.52
CA TYR A 121 -7.67 -6.34 9.74
C TYR A 121 -8.36 -7.45 8.94
N PHE A 122 -7.55 -8.36 8.38
CA PHE A 122 -7.98 -9.49 7.57
C PHE A 122 -7.49 -10.80 8.20
N PRO A 123 -8.30 -11.43 9.09
CA PRO A 123 -7.90 -12.61 9.83
C PRO A 123 -7.71 -13.84 8.92
N GLY A 124 -6.65 -14.62 9.19
CA GLY A 124 -6.30 -15.83 8.46
C GLY A 124 -5.83 -15.61 7.03
N LEU A 125 -5.62 -14.36 6.62
CA LEU A 125 -5.03 -14.02 5.33
C LEU A 125 -3.54 -13.68 5.48
N GLN A 126 -2.81 -13.75 4.39
CA GLN A 126 -1.36 -13.55 4.34
C GLN A 126 -0.97 -12.47 3.34
N HIS A 127 0.31 -12.12 3.35
CA HIS A 127 0.89 -11.17 2.39
C HIS A 127 0.47 -11.48 0.96
N GLY A 128 0.02 -10.47 0.23
CA GLY A 128 -0.42 -10.61 -1.16
C GLY A 128 -1.92 -10.88 -1.34
N PHE A 129 -2.69 -11.09 -0.27
CA PHE A 129 -4.11 -11.46 -0.33
C PHE A 129 -4.98 -10.55 -1.21
N ALA A 130 -4.69 -9.25 -1.21
CA ALA A 130 -5.48 -8.26 -1.93
C ALA A 130 -5.10 -8.13 -3.43
N ALA A 131 -4.07 -8.86 -3.89
CA ALA A 131 -3.59 -8.80 -5.27
C ALA A 131 -3.40 -10.19 -5.91
N ARG A 132 -3.16 -11.23 -5.13
CA ARG A 132 -2.77 -12.56 -5.60
C ARG A 132 -3.48 -13.70 -4.86
N GLY A 133 -4.64 -13.44 -4.26
CA GLY A 133 -5.44 -14.47 -3.60
C GLY A 133 -5.92 -15.53 -4.61
N ASP A 134 -6.01 -16.79 -4.16
CA ASP A 134 -6.58 -17.87 -4.97
C ASP A 134 -8.10 -17.65 -5.11
N PRO A 135 -8.63 -17.46 -6.32
CA PRO A 135 -10.05 -17.25 -6.53
C PRO A 135 -10.91 -18.51 -6.24
N ASN A 136 -10.27 -19.70 -6.14
CA ASN A 136 -10.94 -20.95 -5.80
C ASN A 136 -11.01 -21.19 -4.28
N ASP A 137 -10.22 -20.48 -3.49
CA ASP A 137 -10.33 -20.47 -2.03
C ASP A 137 -11.36 -19.42 -1.61
N PRO A 138 -12.51 -19.82 -1.03
CA PRO A 138 -13.58 -18.89 -0.66
C PRO A 138 -13.11 -17.76 0.26
N LYS A 139 -12.21 -18.05 1.21
CA LYS A 139 -11.70 -17.06 2.16
C LYS A 139 -10.80 -16.02 1.51
N GLN A 140 -9.91 -16.48 0.62
CA GLN A 140 -9.02 -15.57 -0.12
C GLN A 140 -9.81 -14.72 -1.10
N LYS A 141 -10.80 -15.30 -1.79
CA LYS A 141 -11.71 -14.58 -2.67
C LYS A 141 -12.50 -13.51 -1.93
N GLU A 142 -13.11 -13.85 -0.80
CA GLU A 142 -13.82 -12.88 0.05
C GLU A 142 -12.89 -11.77 0.53
N GLY A 143 -11.70 -12.11 0.97
CA GLY A 143 -10.69 -11.15 1.41
C GLY A 143 -10.29 -10.16 0.31
N LEU A 144 -10.05 -10.66 -0.90
CA LEU A 144 -9.72 -9.85 -2.08
C LEU A 144 -10.87 -8.88 -2.44
N GLU A 145 -12.10 -9.38 -2.48
CA GLU A 145 -13.26 -8.56 -2.80
C GLU A 145 -13.55 -7.51 -1.71
N ARG A 146 -13.40 -7.89 -0.44
CA ARG A 146 -13.54 -6.98 0.70
C ARG A 146 -12.47 -5.89 0.66
N ALA A 147 -11.21 -6.24 0.37
CA ALA A 147 -10.11 -5.28 0.25
C ALA A 147 -10.36 -4.29 -0.89
N LYS A 148 -10.80 -4.78 -2.05
CA LYS A 148 -11.15 -3.92 -3.20
C LYS A 148 -12.26 -2.93 -2.83
N ARG A 149 -13.36 -3.40 -2.24
CA ARG A 149 -14.46 -2.52 -1.83
C ARG A 149 -14.01 -1.49 -0.81
N ALA A 150 -13.21 -1.90 0.18
CA ALA A 150 -12.70 -0.99 1.20
C ALA A 150 -11.83 0.13 0.59
N GLY A 151 -10.88 -0.21 -0.29
CA GLY A 151 -10.03 0.77 -0.95
C GLY A 151 -10.80 1.74 -1.85
N VAL A 152 -11.76 1.23 -2.64
CA VAL A 152 -12.61 2.06 -3.50
C VAL A 152 -13.47 3.03 -2.66
N ASN A 153 -14.13 2.52 -1.61
CA ASN A 153 -15.00 3.36 -0.77
C ASN A 153 -14.20 4.43 -0.01
N PHE A 154 -13.04 4.06 0.52
CA PHE A 154 -12.16 5.01 1.19
C PHE A 154 -11.75 6.14 0.26
N LEU A 155 -11.21 5.82 -0.91
CA LEU A 155 -10.77 6.84 -1.88
C LEU A 155 -11.95 7.67 -2.40
N ALA A 156 -13.11 7.06 -2.65
CA ALA A 156 -14.30 7.79 -3.05
C ALA A 156 -14.71 8.87 -2.03
N GLY A 157 -14.51 8.63 -0.74
CA GLY A 157 -14.80 9.61 0.31
C GLY A 157 -13.91 10.87 0.29
N TYR A 158 -12.78 10.84 -0.38
CA TYR A 158 -11.81 11.94 -0.43
C TYR A 158 -11.63 12.56 -1.82
N LEU A 159 -12.10 11.90 -2.87
CA LEU A 159 -11.85 12.30 -4.26
C LEU A 159 -13.05 12.93 -4.96
N HIS A 160 -14.16 13.08 -4.26
CA HIS A 160 -15.39 13.73 -4.76
C HIS A 160 -15.59 15.12 -4.19
#